data_352fde7037814d2c93ac831d77afd154
#
_entry.id   352fde7037814d2c93ac831d77afd154
#
_cell.length_a   1.000
_cell.length_b   1.000
_cell.length_c   1.000
_cell.angle_alpha   90.00
_cell.angle_beta   90.00
_cell.angle_gamma   90.00
#
_symmetry.space_group_name_H-M   'P 1'
#
loop_
_entity.id
_entity.type
_entity.pdbx_description
1 polymer ?
#
loop_
_entity_poly.entity_id
_entity_poly.type
_entity_poly.pdbx_seq_one_letter_code
_entity_poly.pdbx_strand_id
1 'polypeptide(L)'
;MFWNTIGASALVLAASLLLAAWVARRVSRPIQQMARSAHEIADGRFGERVSTLGAAGELRDLAKAFNRMGGHLEDYVGRMQRAASSNQELFIGSIRAFAAAIDAKDPYTRGHSDRVAEVSRAIARRMGLSEEVQQRAWIGALLHDVGKIGVDDTILHKAGGLSEDEFEEMRAHPVIGAEILTPIVQLREMIPAVRFHHEAWNGKGYPEGLKGEGIPLIARIVSVADTFDAMTTTRPYQSAADAEATARRIQEMVGTKFDPKVVTAFLRAFESGEVKPKRTAATPAAAVATRS
;
A
#
# COMPACT_ATOMS: atom_id res chain seq x y z
N MET A 1 -0.56 -3.28 88.66
CA MET A 1 -0.80 -4.32 87.62
C MET A 1 -1.38 -3.76 86.33
N PHE A 2 -2.44 -2.95 86.35
CA PHE A 2 -3.17 -2.42 85.17
C PHE A 2 -2.30 -1.63 84.14
N TRP A 3 -1.36 -0.78 84.63
CA TRP A 3 -0.49 0.00 83.77
C TRP A 3 0.59 -0.83 83.01
N ASN A 4 0.99 -1.97 83.55
CA ASN A 4 1.98 -2.88 82.89
C ASN A 4 1.27 -3.66 81.76
N THR A 5 -0.03 -3.99 81.88
CA THR A 5 -0.78 -4.70 80.83
C THR A 5 -1.07 -3.77 79.68
N ILE A 6 -1.44 -2.48 79.94
CA ILE A 6 -1.63 -1.50 78.87
C ILE A 6 -0.34 -1.23 78.09
N GLY A 7 0.78 -1.09 78.78
CA GLY A 7 2.09 -0.86 78.17
C GLY A 7 2.48 -2.08 77.28
N ALA A 8 2.27 -3.32 77.74
CA ALA A 8 2.55 -4.51 76.99
C ALA A 8 1.64 -4.63 75.72
N SER A 9 0.35 -4.32 75.85
CA SER A 9 -0.58 -4.32 74.72
C SER A 9 -0.23 -3.26 73.67
N ALA A 10 0.19 -2.06 74.07
CA ALA A 10 0.62 -1.00 73.16
C ALA A 10 1.91 -1.40 72.40
N LEU A 11 2.85 -2.05 73.05
CA LEU A 11 4.10 -2.58 72.44
C LEU A 11 3.80 -3.65 71.41
N VAL A 12 2.94 -4.60 71.73
CA VAL A 12 2.53 -5.67 70.78
C VAL A 12 1.82 -5.07 69.57
N LEU A 13 0.93 -4.08 69.76
CA LEU A 13 0.25 -3.41 68.65
C LEU A 13 1.26 -2.64 67.78
N ALA A 14 2.20 -1.91 68.34
CA ALA A 14 3.22 -1.19 67.60
C ALA A 14 4.13 -2.16 66.82
N ALA A 15 4.56 -3.27 67.44
CA ALA A 15 5.34 -4.30 66.76
C ALA A 15 4.57 -4.95 65.59
N SER A 16 3.27 -5.23 65.77
CA SER A 16 2.42 -5.78 64.74
C SER A 16 2.25 -4.81 63.57
N LEU A 17 2.06 -3.52 63.83
CA LEU A 17 1.96 -2.51 62.79
C LEU A 17 3.27 -2.33 62.01
N LEU A 18 4.42 -2.36 62.69
CA LEU A 18 5.74 -2.32 62.06
C LEU A 18 5.99 -3.56 61.15
N LEU A 19 5.63 -4.73 61.66
CA LEU A 19 5.72 -5.98 60.89
C LEU A 19 4.80 -5.94 59.65
N ALA A 20 3.57 -5.51 59.83
CA ALA A 20 2.63 -5.36 58.71
C ALA A 20 3.15 -4.37 57.66
N ALA A 21 3.67 -3.22 58.08
CA ALA A 21 4.28 -2.23 57.21
C ALA A 21 5.51 -2.76 56.48
N TRP A 22 6.33 -3.57 57.16
CA TRP A 22 7.50 -4.22 56.60
C TRP A 22 7.12 -5.25 55.54
N VAL A 23 6.15 -6.15 55.84
CA VAL A 23 5.62 -7.12 54.90
C VAL A 23 5.00 -6.43 53.69
N ALA A 24 4.17 -5.40 53.88
CA ALA A 24 3.57 -4.66 52.80
C ALA A 24 4.62 -4.05 51.85
N ARG A 25 5.71 -3.48 52.37
CA ARG A 25 6.77 -2.88 51.56
C ARG A 25 7.65 -3.93 50.87
N ARG A 26 8.00 -5.02 51.58
CA ARG A 26 8.96 -6.02 51.12
C ARG A 26 8.37 -7.12 50.22
N VAL A 27 7.08 -7.39 50.36
CA VAL A 27 6.40 -8.51 49.68
C VAL A 27 5.23 -8.03 48.85
N SER A 28 4.25 -7.38 49.43
CA SER A 28 2.97 -7.11 48.74
C SER A 28 3.13 -6.09 47.60
N ARG A 29 3.88 -4.99 47.82
CA ARG A 29 4.06 -3.97 46.78
C ARG A 29 4.77 -4.47 45.50
N PRO A 30 5.91 -5.20 45.58
CA PRO A 30 6.56 -5.77 44.41
C PRO A 30 5.63 -6.72 43.60
N ILE A 31 4.88 -7.58 44.29
CA ILE A 31 3.93 -8.49 43.65
C ILE A 31 2.83 -7.71 42.89
N GLN A 32 2.24 -6.68 43.55
CA GLN A 32 1.22 -5.84 42.91
C GLN A 32 1.79 -5.05 41.71
N GLN A 33 3.05 -4.62 41.76
CA GLN A 33 3.71 -3.96 40.66
C GLN A 33 3.89 -4.96 39.47
N MET A 34 4.36 -6.19 39.76
CA MET A 34 4.48 -7.23 38.75
C MET A 34 3.12 -7.52 38.07
N ALA A 35 2.06 -7.65 38.85
CA ALA A 35 0.73 -7.89 38.34
C ALA A 35 0.25 -6.74 37.43
N ARG A 36 0.47 -5.48 37.80
CA ARG A 36 0.16 -4.32 36.94
C ARG A 36 1.01 -4.31 35.67
N SER A 37 2.33 -4.45 35.79
CA SER A 37 3.20 -4.50 34.61
C SER A 37 2.85 -5.66 33.68
N ALA A 38 2.39 -6.80 34.21
CA ALA A 38 1.91 -7.92 33.37
C ALA A 38 0.67 -7.53 32.56
N HIS A 39 -0.27 -6.78 33.14
CA HIS A 39 -1.42 -6.25 32.41
C HIS A 39 -1.02 -5.22 31.35
N GLU A 40 -0.10 -4.30 31.70
CA GLU A 40 0.43 -3.33 30.72
C GLU A 40 1.11 -4.03 29.52
N ILE A 41 1.91 -5.06 29.80
CA ILE A 41 2.53 -5.87 28.74
C ILE A 41 1.47 -6.57 27.88
N ALA A 42 0.41 -7.12 28.49
CA ALA A 42 -0.70 -7.77 27.77
C ALA A 42 -1.44 -6.77 26.87
N ASP A 43 -1.51 -5.51 27.27
CA ASP A 43 -2.08 -4.40 26.47
C ASP A 43 -1.09 -3.81 25.46
N GLY A 44 0.07 -4.41 25.29
CA GLY A 44 1.09 -3.97 24.32
C GLY A 44 1.99 -2.81 24.82
N ARG A 45 1.92 -2.46 26.10
CA ARG A 45 2.75 -1.41 26.73
C ARG A 45 3.97 -2.03 27.42
N PHE A 46 5.08 -2.15 26.73
CA PHE A 46 6.27 -2.87 27.19
C PHE A 46 7.24 -2.03 28.02
N GLY A 47 7.05 -0.71 28.13
CA GLY A 47 7.99 0.22 28.80
C GLY A 47 8.00 0.16 30.32
N GLU A 48 6.99 -0.40 30.95
CA GLU A 48 6.86 -0.50 32.41
C GLU A 48 7.88 -1.48 33.00
N ARG A 49 8.55 -1.08 34.06
CA ARG A 49 9.53 -1.91 34.80
C ARG A 49 9.16 -2.00 36.26
N VAL A 50 9.28 -3.19 36.79
CA VAL A 50 9.07 -3.46 38.21
C VAL A 50 10.31 -2.99 39.01
N SER A 51 10.07 -2.17 40.06
CA SER A 51 11.16 -1.73 40.93
C SER A 51 11.72 -2.91 41.72
N THR A 52 13.05 -3.05 41.70
CA THR A 52 13.78 -4.03 42.50
C THR A 52 14.20 -3.48 43.87
N LEU A 53 13.97 -2.19 44.16
CA LEU A 53 14.31 -1.51 45.41
C LEU A 53 13.41 -1.99 46.54
N GLY A 54 14.02 -2.44 47.63
CA GLY A 54 13.32 -2.87 48.84
C GLY A 54 12.70 -4.26 48.81
N ALA A 55 12.73 -4.98 47.66
CA ALA A 55 12.26 -6.38 47.60
C ALA A 55 13.20 -7.35 48.35
N ALA A 56 12.64 -8.40 48.93
CA ALA A 56 13.41 -9.51 49.52
C ALA A 56 14.17 -10.30 48.42
N GLY A 57 15.15 -11.16 48.81
CA GLY A 57 16.09 -11.80 47.90
C GLY A 57 15.42 -12.45 46.65
N GLU A 58 14.56 -13.43 46.87
CA GLU A 58 13.88 -14.17 45.78
C GLU A 58 12.94 -13.28 44.97
N LEU A 59 12.23 -12.35 45.62
CA LEU A 59 11.33 -11.41 44.91
C LEU A 59 12.12 -10.39 44.06
N ARG A 60 13.34 -10.04 44.49
CA ARG A 60 14.24 -9.18 43.70
C ARG A 60 14.68 -9.89 42.44
N ASP A 61 15.03 -11.17 42.54
CA ASP A 61 15.46 -11.96 41.38
C ASP A 61 14.32 -12.25 40.46
N LEU A 62 13.11 -12.46 40.98
CA LEU A 62 11.87 -12.57 40.17
C LEU A 62 11.60 -11.24 39.46
N ALA A 63 11.70 -10.09 40.11
CA ALA A 63 11.51 -8.78 39.47
C ALA A 63 12.53 -8.53 38.34
N LYS A 64 13.81 -8.92 38.56
CA LYS A 64 14.83 -8.84 37.49
C LYS A 64 14.52 -9.75 36.33
N ALA A 65 14.09 -10.98 36.58
CA ALA A 65 13.70 -11.93 35.54
C ALA A 65 12.49 -11.42 34.75
N PHE A 66 11.48 -10.87 35.44
CA PHE A 66 10.31 -10.25 34.85
C PHE A 66 10.68 -9.06 33.94
N ASN A 67 11.55 -8.15 34.43
CA ASN A 67 12.03 -7.00 33.66
C ASN A 67 12.82 -7.44 32.40
N ARG A 68 13.63 -8.51 32.50
CA ARG A 68 14.33 -9.08 31.34
C ARG A 68 13.35 -9.66 30.32
N MET A 69 12.32 -10.37 30.79
CA MET A 69 11.27 -10.91 29.91
C MET A 69 10.54 -9.77 29.19
N GLY A 70 10.13 -8.71 29.90
CA GLY A 70 9.51 -7.52 29.30
C GLY A 70 10.40 -6.86 28.25
N GLY A 71 11.70 -6.72 28.52
CA GLY A 71 12.68 -6.20 27.56
C GLY A 71 12.82 -7.08 26.31
N HIS A 72 12.87 -8.40 26.49
CA HIS A 72 12.93 -9.33 25.34
C HIS A 72 11.66 -9.27 24.49
N LEU A 73 10.46 -9.14 25.11
CA LEU A 73 9.20 -8.99 24.37
C LEU A 73 9.16 -7.67 23.58
N GLU A 74 9.58 -6.55 24.20
CA GLU A 74 9.70 -5.26 23.52
C GLU A 74 10.61 -5.33 22.30
N ASP A 75 11.81 -5.91 22.47
CA ASP A 75 12.76 -6.13 21.38
C ASP A 75 12.21 -7.05 20.29
N TYR A 76 11.49 -8.11 20.68
CA TYR A 76 10.90 -9.07 19.75
C TYR A 76 9.80 -8.41 18.91
N VAL A 77 8.86 -7.70 19.54
CA VAL A 77 7.80 -6.97 18.84
C VAL A 77 8.39 -5.90 17.93
N GLY A 78 9.38 -5.14 18.40
CA GLY A 78 10.07 -4.15 17.58
C GLY A 78 10.78 -4.75 16.37
N ARG A 79 11.40 -5.92 16.51
CA ARG A 79 11.99 -6.65 15.36
C ARG A 79 10.93 -7.13 14.39
N MET A 80 9.81 -7.67 14.88
CA MET A 80 8.72 -8.13 14.03
C MET A 80 8.11 -6.98 13.23
N GLN A 81 7.90 -5.82 13.84
CA GLN A 81 7.39 -4.63 13.17
C GLN A 81 8.35 -4.15 12.07
N ARG A 82 9.66 -4.06 12.39
CA ARG A 82 10.67 -3.68 11.39
C ARG A 82 10.74 -4.69 10.23
N ALA A 83 10.67 -5.98 10.52
CA ALA A 83 10.65 -7.02 9.49
C ALA A 83 9.41 -6.93 8.60
N ALA A 84 8.23 -6.68 9.19
CA ALA A 84 6.98 -6.49 8.44
C ALA A 84 7.07 -5.27 7.51
N SER A 85 7.55 -4.11 8.02
CA SER A 85 7.74 -2.90 7.20
C SER A 85 8.75 -3.13 6.07
N SER A 86 9.90 -3.76 6.37
CA SER A 86 10.91 -4.09 5.37
C SER A 86 10.37 -5.04 4.28
N ASN A 87 9.59 -6.05 4.66
CA ASN A 87 8.95 -6.95 3.70
C ASN A 87 7.95 -6.20 2.81
N GLN A 88 7.20 -5.26 3.37
CA GLN A 88 6.27 -4.44 2.58
C GLN A 88 7.02 -3.55 1.58
N GLU A 89 8.11 -2.91 2.01
CA GLU A 89 8.96 -2.10 1.13
C GLU A 89 9.58 -2.93 0.01
N LEU A 90 10.11 -4.12 0.33
CA LEU A 90 10.64 -5.06 -0.65
C LEU A 90 9.57 -5.51 -1.64
N PHE A 91 8.36 -5.82 -1.17
CA PHE A 91 7.25 -6.23 -2.03
C PHE A 91 6.88 -5.11 -3.03
N ILE A 92 6.69 -3.88 -2.55
CA ILE A 92 6.38 -2.74 -3.42
C ILE A 92 7.53 -2.43 -4.38
N GLY A 93 8.77 -2.47 -3.89
CA GLY A 93 9.97 -2.29 -4.72
C GLY A 93 10.07 -3.33 -5.84
N SER A 94 9.76 -4.59 -5.53
CA SER A 94 9.75 -5.69 -6.50
C SER A 94 8.68 -5.50 -7.57
N ILE A 95 7.45 -5.08 -7.17
CA ILE A 95 6.37 -4.77 -8.11
C ILE A 95 6.77 -3.63 -9.04
N ARG A 96 7.35 -2.55 -8.52
CA ARG A 96 7.82 -1.43 -9.35
C ARG A 96 8.93 -1.84 -10.31
N ALA A 97 9.90 -2.64 -9.84
CA ALA A 97 10.97 -3.14 -10.70
C ALA A 97 10.42 -4.03 -11.82
N PHE A 98 9.42 -4.85 -11.51
CA PHE A 98 8.75 -5.70 -12.48
C PHE A 98 7.95 -4.88 -13.51
N ALA A 99 7.15 -3.91 -13.07
CA ALA A 99 6.46 -2.97 -13.95
C ALA A 99 7.44 -2.20 -14.86
N ALA A 100 8.55 -1.71 -14.30
CA ALA A 100 9.58 -1.02 -15.07
C ALA A 100 10.26 -1.93 -16.12
N ALA A 101 10.41 -3.22 -15.83
CA ALA A 101 10.94 -4.19 -16.80
C ALA A 101 9.95 -4.42 -17.96
N ILE A 102 8.64 -4.45 -17.68
CA ILE A 102 7.59 -4.52 -18.71
C ILE A 102 7.57 -3.24 -19.56
N ASP A 103 7.58 -2.07 -18.87
CA ASP A 103 7.68 -0.77 -19.55
C ASP A 103 8.93 -0.67 -20.44
N ALA A 104 10.03 -1.34 -20.07
CA ALA A 104 11.26 -1.35 -20.88
C ALA A 104 11.14 -2.26 -22.13
N LYS A 105 10.28 -3.27 -22.08
CA LYS A 105 10.00 -4.13 -23.24
C LYS A 105 9.24 -3.38 -24.34
N ASP A 106 8.36 -2.45 -23.97
CA ASP A 106 7.65 -1.55 -24.89
C ASP A 106 8.34 -0.16 -24.87
N PRO A 107 9.09 0.22 -25.93
CA PRO A 107 9.89 1.46 -25.94
C PRO A 107 9.10 2.73 -25.66
N TYR A 108 7.78 2.66 -25.80
CA TYR A 108 6.87 3.81 -25.70
C TYR A 108 6.27 3.98 -24.31
N THR A 109 6.49 3.01 -23.42
CA THR A 109 5.82 2.97 -22.11
C THR A 109 6.74 3.29 -20.92
N ARG A 110 7.97 3.78 -21.13
CA ARG A 110 8.89 4.09 -20.03
C ARG A 110 8.25 4.99 -18.97
N GLY A 111 8.05 4.44 -17.77
CA GLY A 111 7.40 5.08 -16.64
C GLY A 111 5.90 5.32 -16.82
N HIS A 112 5.27 4.69 -17.78
CA HIS A 112 3.84 4.68 -18.01
C HIS A 112 3.10 4.06 -16.82
N SER A 113 3.49 2.87 -16.42
CA SER A 113 2.86 2.13 -15.32
C SER A 113 2.85 2.94 -14.02
N ASP A 114 3.94 3.64 -13.67
CA ASP A 114 3.99 4.52 -12.51
C ASP A 114 3.01 5.71 -12.63
N ARG A 115 2.92 6.35 -13.81
CA ARG A 115 2.01 7.48 -14.03
C ARG A 115 0.55 7.05 -13.96
N VAL A 116 0.20 5.94 -14.62
CA VAL A 116 -1.15 5.35 -14.55
C VAL A 116 -1.52 5.00 -13.11
N ALA A 117 -0.58 4.45 -12.33
CA ALA A 117 -0.80 4.14 -10.93
C ALA A 117 -1.09 5.39 -10.07
N GLU A 118 -0.31 6.46 -10.25
CA GLU A 118 -0.55 7.71 -9.50
C GLU A 118 -1.88 8.37 -9.88
N VAL A 119 -2.25 8.37 -11.16
CA VAL A 119 -3.56 8.87 -11.61
C VAL A 119 -4.68 8.01 -11.04
N SER A 120 -4.56 6.68 -11.08
CA SER A 120 -5.55 5.75 -10.52
C SER A 120 -5.76 5.97 -9.02
N ARG A 121 -4.68 6.18 -8.27
CA ARG A 121 -4.74 6.48 -6.83
C ARG A 121 -5.44 7.82 -6.56
N ALA A 122 -5.14 8.85 -7.36
CA ALA A 122 -5.79 10.15 -7.24
C ALA A 122 -7.31 10.06 -7.50
N ILE A 123 -7.72 9.32 -8.55
CA ILE A 123 -9.13 9.06 -8.85
C ILE A 123 -9.80 8.35 -7.67
N ALA A 124 -9.20 7.25 -7.18
CA ALA A 124 -9.74 6.46 -6.07
C ALA A 124 -9.92 7.31 -4.81
N ARG A 125 -8.96 8.18 -4.51
CA ARG A 125 -9.04 9.15 -3.39
C ARG A 125 -10.18 10.12 -3.57
N ARG A 126 -10.36 10.69 -4.76
CA ARG A 126 -11.45 11.63 -5.07
C ARG A 126 -12.84 10.98 -5.10
N MET A 127 -12.90 9.67 -5.26
CA MET A 127 -14.11 8.87 -5.06
C MET A 127 -14.42 8.62 -3.58
N GLY A 128 -13.55 8.98 -2.64
CA GLY A 128 -13.71 8.72 -1.20
C GLY A 128 -13.51 7.26 -0.81
N LEU A 129 -12.77 6.49 -1.61
CA LEU A 129 -12.50 5.08 -1.33
C LEU A 129 -11.49 4.93 -0.18
N SER A 130 -11.57 3.83 0.57
CA SER A 130 -10.64 3.52 1.66
C SER A 130 -9.18 3.45 1.14
N GLU A 131 -8.22 3.69 2.03
CA GLU A 131 -6.80 3.66 1.67
C GLU A 131 -6.38 2.30 1.10
N GLU A 132 -6.98 1.22 1.60
CA GLU A 132 -6.80 -0.13 1.09
C GLU A 132 -7.24 -0.27 -0.38
N VAL A 133 -8.40 0.25 -0.75
CA VAL A 133 -8.88 0.24 -2.14
C VAL A 133 -8.05 1.15 -3.04
N GLN A 134 -7.60 2.31 -2.52
CA GLN A 134 -6.67 3.18 -3.23
C GLN A 134 -5.35 2.47 -3.54
N GLN A 135 -4.81 1.70 -2.57
CA GLN A 135 -3.60 0.92 -2.75
C GLN A 135 -3.79 -0.21 -3.76
N ARG A 136 -4.94 -0.91 -3.73
CA ARG A 136 -5.29 -1.94 -4.73
C ARG A 136 -5.36 -1.37 -6.14
N ALA A 137 -6.01 -0.21 -6.32
CA ALA A 137 -6.06 0.47 -7.61
C ALA A 137 -4.67 0.87 -8.09
N TRP A 138 -3.82 1.37 -7.20
CA TRP A 138 -2.45 1.76 -7.49
C TRP A 138 -1.58 0.57 -7.92
N ILE A 139 -1.60 -0.55 -7.17
CA ILE A 139 -0.84 -1.76 -7.52
C ILE A 139 -1.39 -2.38 -8.82
N GLY A 140 -2.72 -2.46 -8.96
CA GLY A 140 -3.34 -2.98 -10.17
C GLY A 140 -2.97 -2.17 -11.41
N ALA A 141 -2.87 -0.86 -11.27
CA ALA A 141 -2.41 0.03 -12.34
C ALA A 141 -0.93 -0.14 -12.67
N LEU A 142 -0.05 -0.37 -11.67
CA LEU A 142 1.35 -0.71 -11.93
C LEU A 142 1.52 -1.98 -12.77
N LEU A 143 0.61 -2.93 -12.59
CA LEU A 143 0.71 -4.27 -13.18
C LEU A 143 -0.25 -4.48 -14.36
N HIS A 144 -1.06 -3.48 -14.75
CA HIS A 144 -2.14 -3.67 -15.75
C HIS A 144 -1.64 -4.26 -17.07
N ASP A 145 -0.45 -3.89 -17.47
CA ASP A 145 0.19 -4.27 -18.73
C ASP A 145 1.17 -5.45 -18.60
N VAL A 146 1.24 -6.12 -17.43
CA VAL A 146 2.20 -7.21 -17.19
C VAL A 146 2.13 -8.33 -18.23
N GLY A 147 0.96 -8.59 -18.78
CA GLY A 147 0.76 -9.61 -19.79
C GLY A 147 1.40 -9.31 -21.15
N LYS A 148 1.85 -8.09 -21.40
CA LYS A 148 2.66 -7.75 -22.60
C LYS A 148 3.95 -8.56 -22.70
N ILE A 149 4.40 -9.18 -21.60
CA ILE A 149 5.52 -10.12 -21.63
C ILE A 149 5.26 -11.32 -22.56
N GLY A 150 3.98 -11.70 -22.69
CA GLY A 150 3.55 -12.80 -23.56
C GLY A 150 3.23 -12.40 -25.00
N VAL A 151 3.33 -11.12 -25.36
CA VAL A 151 3.10 -10.63 -26.73
C VAL A 151 4.43 -10.60 -27.50
N ASP A 152 4.40 -10.98 -28.78
CA ASP A 152 5.57 -10.99 -29.65
C ASP A 152 6.17 -9.58 -29.80
N ASP A 153 7.49 -9.49 -29.76
CA ASP A 153 8.21 -8.21 -29.87
C ASP A 153 7.97 -7.53 -31.23
N THR A 154 7.73 -8.29 -32.29
CA THR A 154 7.43 -7.75 -33.63
C THR A 154 6.10 -7.00 -33.65
N ILE A 155 5.14 -7.41 -32.83
CA ILE A 155 3.84 -6.74 -32.65
C ILE A 155 4.00 -5.51 -31.79
N LEU A 156 4.70 -5.64 -30.64
CA LEU A 156 4.93 -4.53 -29.71
C LEU A 156 5.71 -3.37 -30.33
N HIS A 157 6.68 -3.67 -31.21
CA HIS A 157 7.55 -2.69 -31.84
C HIS A 157 7.11 -2.28 -33.25
N LYS A 158 5.95 -2.76 -33.70
CA LYS A 158 5.51 -2.48 -35.08
C LYS A 158 5.30 -1.00 -35.32
N ALA A 159 5.98 -0.50 -36.33
CA ALA A 159 5.80 0.86 -36.80
C ALA A 159 4.55 0.92 -37.71
N GLY A 160 3.39 1.27 -37.14
CA GLY A 160 2.14 1.41 -37.88
C GLY A 160 0.96 0.71 -37.23
N GLY A 161 -0.15 0.61 -37.94
CA GLY A 161 -1.34 -0.11 -37.45
C GLY A 161 -1.12 -1.62 -37.39
N LEU A 162 -1.70 -2.28 -36.39
CA LEU A 162 -1.74 -3.73 -36.28
C LEU A 162 -2.75 -4.30 -37.31
N SER A 163 -2.44 -5.46 -37.88
CA SER A 163 -3.45 -6.26 -38.61
C SER A 163 -4.48 -6.81 -37.61
N GLU A 164 -5.57 -7.42 -38.11
CA GLU A 164 -6.63 -7.98 -37.27
C GLU A 164 -6.05 -9.10 -36.36
N ASP A 165 -5.24 -9.98 -36.91
CA ASP A 165 -4.61 -11.10 -36.20
C ASP A 165 -3.63 -10.57 -35.13
N GLU A 166 -2.77 -9.60 -35.47
CA GLU A 166 -1.86 -8.96 -34.52
C GLU A 166 -2.60 -8.22 -33.41
N PHE A 167 -3.73 -7.62 -33.74
CA PHE A 167 -4.58 -6.95 -32.77
C PHE A 167 -5.23 -7.94 -31.80
N GLU A 168 -5.68 -9.10 -32.28
CA GLU A 168 -6.20 -10.16 -31.42
C GLU A 168 -5.11 -10.70 -30.47
N GLU A 169 -3.87 -10.85 -30.96
CA GLU A 169 -2.75 -11.23 -30.08
C GLU A 169 -2.47 -10.15 -29.02
N MET A 170 -2.47 -8.88 -29.39
CA MET A 170 -2.33 -7.77 -28.45
C MET A 170 -3.48 -7.78 -27.43
N ARG A 171 -4.72 -8.07 -27.81
CA ARG A 171 -5.89 -8.15 -26.93
C ARG A 171 -5.81 -9.27 -25.88
N ALA A 172 -4.91 -10.23 -26.05
CA ALA A 172 -4.72 -11.32 -25.10
C ALA A 172 -3.95 -10.90 -23.82
N HIS A 173 -3.18 -9.77 -23.86
CA HIS A 173 -2.33 -9.40 -22.71
C HIS A 173 -3.08 -9.25 -21.38
N PRO A 174 -4.34 -8.76 -21.27
CA PRO A 174 -5.01 -8.69 -19.98
C PRO A 174 -5.29 -10.07 -19.37
N VAL A 175 -5.59 -11.06 -20.23
CA VAL A 175 -5.80 -12.44 -19.79
C VAL A 175 -4.48 -13.07 -19.36
N ILE A 176 -3.45 -12.97 -20.18
CA ILE A 176 -2.09 -13.44 -19.87
C ILE A 176 -1.59 -12.82 -18.57
N GLY A 177 -1.78 -11.50 -18.39
CA GLY A 177 -1.40 -10.80 -17.18
C GLY A 177 -2.12 -11.31 -15.93
N ALA A 178 -3.42 -11.57 -16.04
CA ALA A 178 -4.19 -12.16 -14.95
C ALA A 178 -3.69 -13.57 -14.59
N GLU A 179 -3.34 -14.39 -15.58
CA GLU A 179 -2.78 -15.73 -15.36
C GLU A 179 -1.41 -15.68 -14.68
N ILE A 180 -0.52 -14.79 -15.10
CA ILE A 180 0.80 -14.59 -14.49
C ILE A 180 0.68 -14.23 -13.00
N LEU A 181 -0.32 -13.40 -12.64
CA LEU A 181 -0.49 -12.93 -11.26
C LEU A 181 -1.30 -13.88 -10.37
N THR A 182 -2.08 -14.80 -10.94
CA THR A 182 -2.96 -15.71 -10.19
C THR A 182 -2.26 -16.53 -9.10
N PRO A 183 -1.03 -17.03 -9.27
CA PRO A 183 -0.32 -17.77 -8.22
C PRO A 183 0.06 -16.91 -7.00
N ILE A 184 0.06 -15.58 -7.12
CA ILE A 184 0.49 -14.66 -6.07
C ILE A 184 -0.72 -14.22 -5.26
N VAL A 185 -0.94 -14.86 -4.09
CA VAL A 185 -2.12 -14.64 -3.23
C VAL A 185 -2.30 -13.16 -2.88
N GLN A 186 -1.21 -12.44 -2.62
CA GLN A 186 -1.20 -11.03 -2.25
C GLN A 186 -1.69 -10.10 -3.36
N LEU A 187 -1.67 -10.56 -4.62
CA LEU A 187 -2.10 -9.77 -5.79
C LEU A 187 -3.51 -10.13 -6.28
N ARG A 188 -4.17 -11.11 -5.66
CA ARG A 188 -5.48 -11.61 -6.12
C ARG A 188 -6.52 -10.50 -6.30
N GLU A 189 -6.56 -9.54 -5.40
CA GLU A 189 -7.54 -8.44 -5.44
C GLU A 189 -7.20 -7.36 -6.47
N MET A 190 -6.00 -7.38 -7.04
CA MET A 190 -5.53 -6.50 -8.12
C MET A 190 -5.76 -7.11 -9.51
N ILE A 191 -5.91 -8.44 -9.60
CA ILE A 191 -6.15 -9.15 -10.86
C ILE A 191 -7.30 -8.55 -11.68
N PRO A 192 -8.44 -8.15 -11.08
CA PRO A 192 -9.51 -7.52 -11.85
C PRO A 192 -9.09 -6.24 -12.58
N ALA A 193 -8.17 -5.44 -12.02
CA ALA A 193 -7.64 -4.27 -12.73
C ALA A 193 -6.86 -4.70 -13.98
N VAL A 194 -6.03 -5.74 -13.86
CA VAL A 194 -5.21 -6.27 -14.96
C VAL A 194 -6.07 -6.89 -16.05
N ARG A 195 -7.04 -7.72 -15.67
CA ARG A 195 -7.87 -8.48 -16.62
C ARG A 195 -8.87 -7.61 -17.38
N PHE A 196 -9.42 -6.55 -16.74
CA PHE A 196 -10.60 -5.85 -17.22
C PHE A 196 -10.38 -4.36 -17.53
N HIS A 197 -9.15 -3.84 -17.54
CA HIS A 197 -8.89 -2.41 -17.80
C HIS A 197 -9.24 -1.99 -19.24
N HIS A 198 -9.41 -2.92 -20.16
CA HIS A 198 -9.86 -2.65 -21.53
C HIS A 198 -11.37 -2.90 -21.74
N GLU A 199 -12.10 -3.26 -20.68
CA GLU A 199 -13.55 -3.27 -20.77
C GLU A 199 -14.12 -1.86 -20.96
N ALA A 200 -15.19 -1.75 -21.73
CA ALA A 200 -15.85 -0.49 -21.99
C ALA A 200 -17.22 -0.45 -21.32
N TRP A 201 -17.61 0.71 -20.78
CA TRP A 201 -18.88 0.86 -20.04
C TRP A 201 -20.10 0.37 -20.81
N ASN A 202 -20.09 0.48 -22.14
CA ASN A 202 -21.17 0.03 -23.03
C ASN A 202 -21.13 -1.47 -23.39
N GLY A 203 -20.14 -2.22 -22.90
CA GLY A 203 -19.96 -3.66 -23.17
C GLY A 203 -19.27 -3.98 -24.49
N LYS A 204 -18.68 -2.99 -25.18
CA LYS A 204 -17.92 -3.21 -26.44
C LYS A 204 -16.41 -3.35 -26.19
N GLY A 205 -16.01 -3.56 -24.96
CA GLY A 205 -14.61 -3.79 -24.56
C GLY A 205 -14.22 -5.26 -24.64
N TYR A 206 -13.08 -5.58 -24.08
CA TYR A 206 -12.53 -6.93 -24.00
C TYR A 206 -11.85 -7.16 -22.64
N PRO A 207 -11.63 -8.39 -22.19
CA PRO A 207 -11.77 -9.66 -22.90
C PRO A 207 -13.18 -10.28 -22.87
N GLU A 208 -14.06 -9.88 -21.93
CA GLU A 208 -15.33 -10.57 -21.68
C GLU A 208 -16.56 -9.77 -22.14
N GLY A 209 -16.39 -8.50 -22.53
CA GLY A 209 -17.48 -7.62 -22.92
C GLY A 209 -18.39 -7.23 -21.74
N LEU A 210 -17.83 -7.10 -20.55
CA LEU A 210 -18.56 -6.68 -19.35
C LEU A 210 -19.15 -5.27 -19.55
N LYS A 211 -20.32 -5.03 -18.96
CA LYS A 211 -21.05 -3.77 -19.13
C LYS A 211 -21.36 -3.09 -17.82
N GLY A 212 -21.20 -1.78 -17.77
CA GLY A 212 -21.61 -0.94 -16.66
C GLY A 212 -20.93 -1.33 -15.35
N GLU A 213 -21.69 -1.48 -14.29
CA GLU A 213 -21.19 -1.86 -12.97
C GLU A 213 -20.75 -3.34 -12.85
N GLY A 214 -20.99 -4.16 -13.88
CA GLY A 214 -20.40 -5.50 -13.99
C GLY A 214 -18.88 -5.45 -14.19
N ILE A 215 -18.33 -4.33 -14.68
CA ILE A 215 -16.88 -4.12 -14.73
C ILE A 215 -16.39 -3.79 -13.31
N PRO A 216 -15.39 -4.51 -12.76
CA PRO A 216 -14.85 -4.21 -11.44
C PRO A 216 -14.39 -2.76 -11.32
N LEU A 217 -14.69 -2.11 -10.18
CA LEU A 217 -14.43 -0.67 -9.98
C LEU A 217 -12.96 -0.29 -10.24
N ILE A 218 -12.01 -1.09 -9.74
CA ILE A 218 -10.58 -0.81 -9.95
C ILE A 218 -10.18 -0.87 -11.42
N ALA A 219 -10.80 -1.73 -12.22
CA ALA A 219 -10.57 -1.79 -13.68
C ALA A 219 -11.10 -0.53 -14.37
N ARG A 220 -12.30 -0.05 -13.97
CA ARG A 220 -12.86 1.21 -14.49
C ARG A 220 -11.97 2.41 -14.19
N ILE A 221 -11.36 2.44 -13.00
CA ILE A 221 -10.42 3.49 -12.57
C ILE A 221 -9.15 3.44 -13.43
N VAL A 222 -8.55 2.26 -13.57
CA VAL A 222 -7.31 2.06 -14.37
C VAL A 222 -7.56 2.43 -15.84
N SER A 223 -8.70 2.06 -16.41
CA SER A 223 -9.07 2.37 -17.80
C SER A 223 -9.05 3.88 -18.11
N VAL A 224 -9.56 4.72 -17.19
CA VAL A 224 -9.52 6.19 -17.34
C VAL A 224 -8.07 6.70 -17.22
N ALA A 225 -7.34 6.20 -16.23
CA ALA A 225 -5.97 6.63 -15.96
C ALA A 225 -5.01 6.26 -17.10
N ASP A 226 -5.11 5.02 -17.61
CA ASP A 226 -4.34 4.55 -18.75
C ASP A 226 -4.63 5.38 -20.01
N THR A 227 -5.89 5.62 -20.33
CA THR A 227 -6.25 6.45 -21.49
C THR A 227 -5.73 7.88 -21.36
N PHE A 228 -5.77 8.48 -20.15
CA PHE A 228 -5.22 9.79 -19.90
C PHE A 228 -3.71 9.84 -20.15
N ASP A 229 -2.96 8.90 -19.60
CA ASP A 229 -1.51 8.83 -19.80
C ASP A 229 -1.16 8.55 -21.27
N ALA A 230 -1.86 7.62 -21.91
CA ALA A 230 -1.65 7.29 -23.31
C ALA A 230 -1.85 8.49 -24.26
N MET A 231 -2.80 9.36 -23.99
CA MET A 231 -3.08 10.55 -24.80
C MET A 231 -2.17 11.72 -24.50
N THR A 232 -1.68 11.85 -23.25
CA THR A 232 -0.84 12.97 -22.81
C THR A 232 0.67 12.68 -22.91
N THR A 233 1.05 11.45 -23.28
CA THR A 233 2.45 11.07 -23.50
C THR A 233 2.77 11.04 -25.00
N THR A 234 3.91 11.64 -25.40
CA THR A 234 4.38 11.58 -26.79
C THR A 234 4.71 10.16 -27.20
N ARG A 235 4.10 9.68 -28.27
CA ARG A 235 4.41 8.40 -28.93
C ARG A 235 4.95 8.70 -30.34
N PRO A 236 5.73 7.81 -31.01
CA PRO A 236 6.35 8.09 -32.30
C PRO A 236 5.39 8.55 -33.38
N TYR A 237 4.13 8.15 -33.27
CA TYR A 237 3.07 8.45 -34.25
C TYR A 237 2.08 9.51 -33.76
N GLN A 238 2.24 10.03 -32.51
CA GLN A 238 1.29 10.95 -31.92
C GLN A 238 2.02 11.91 -30.97
N SER A 239 2.03 13.19 -31.32
CA SER A 239 2.42 14.24 -30.38
C SER A 239 1.53 14.20 -29.15
N ALA A 240 2.10 14.43 -27.95
CA ALA A 240 1.31 14.55 -26.73
C ALA A 240 0.18 15.55 -26.94
N ALA A 241 -1.04 15.12 -26.71
CA ALA A 241 -2.18 16.04 -26.71
C ALA A 241 -2.10 16.93 -25.48
N ASP A 242 -2.67 18.14 -25.60
CA ASP A 242 -2.86 19.02 -24.45
C ASP A 242 -3.71 18.32 -23.38
N ALA A 243 -3.31 18.48 -22.11
CA ALA A 243 -3.96 17.79 -21.01
C ALA A 243 -5.42 18.18 -20.82
N GLU A 244 -5.75 19.46 -21.04
CA GLU A 244 -7.14 19.95 -20.97
C GLU A 244 -7.97 19.39 -22.14
N ALA A 245 -7.41 19.34 -23.35
CA ALA A 245 -8.07 18.71 -24.49
C ALA A 245 -8.29 17.20 -24.23
N THR A 246 -7.33 16.53 -23.60
CA THR A 246 -7.45 15.11 -23.22
C THR A 246 -8.55 14.92 -22.17
N ALA A 247 -8.62 15.76 -21.14
CA ALA A 247 -9.66 15.70 -20.13
C ALA A 247 -11.07 15.87 -20.74
N ARG A 248 -11.23 16.84 -21.67
CA ARG A 248 -12.48 17.02 -22.44
C ARG A 248 -12.81 15.77 -23.26
N ARG A 249 -11.83 15.17 -23.93
CA ARG A 249 -12.05 13.94 -24.73
C ARG A 249 -12.47 12.76 -23.86
N ILE A 250 -11.90 12.59 -22.68
CA ILE A 250 -12.32 11.58 -21.70
C ILE A 250 -13.77 11.84 -21.27
N GLN A 251 -14.15 13.08 -21.04
CA GLN A 251 -15.52 13.45 -20.69
C GLN A 251 -16.52 13.13 -21.79
N GLU A 252 -16.17 13.33 -23.07
CA GLU A 252 -17.01 12.95 -24.21
C GLU A 252 -17.26 11.44 -24.32
N MET A 253 -16.37 10.61 -23.78
CA MET A 253 -16.48 9.14 -23.79
C MET A 253 -17.25 8.58 -22.59
N VAL A 254 -17.81 9.43 -21.72
CA VAL A 254 -18.66 9.01 -20.59
C VAL A 254 -19.90 8.24 -21.10
N GLY A 255 -20.23 7.16 -20.41
CA GLY A 255 -21.37 6.30 -20.75
C GLY A 255 -21.13 5.38 -21.96
N THR A 256 -20.07 5.62 -22.74
CA THR A 256 -19.65 4.73 -23.83
C THR A 256 -18.43 3.89 -23.42
N LYS A 257 -17.30 4.52 -23.24
CA LYS A 257 -16.06 3.84 -22.80
C LYS A 257 -15.92 3.87 -21.29
N PHE A 258 -16.27 4.96 -20.63
CA PHE A 258 -15.96 5.21 -19.22
C PHE A 258 -17.19 5.34 -18.32
N ASP A 259 -16.99 4.91 -17.07
CA ASP A 259 -17.94 5.10 -15.97
C ASP A 259 -18.09 6.60 -15.63
N PRO A 260 -19.33 7.15 -15.62
CA PRO A 260 -19.58 8.54 -15.25
C PRO A 260 -19.03 8.95 -13.88
N LYS A 261 -19.11 8.05 -12.88
CA LYS A 261 -18.64 8.32 -11.52
C LYS A 261 -17.12 8.43 -11.47
N VAL A 262 -16.43 7.56 -12.19
CA VAL A 262 -14.95 7.55 -12.26
C VAL A 262 -14.44 8.79 -12.99
N VAL A 263 -15.07 9.15 -14.13
CA VAL A 263 -14.67 10.37 -14.88
C VAL A 263 -14.92 11.63 -14.05
N THR A 264 -16.03 11.71 -13.32
CA THR A 264 -16.27 12.84 -12.40
C THR A 264 -15.16 12.99 -11.36
N ALA A 265 -14.71 11.89 -10.78
CA ALA A 265 -13.60 11.89 -9.81
C ALA A 265 -12.27 12.25 -10.46
N PHE A 266 -12.00 11.74 -11.66
CA PHE A 266 -10.83 12.11 -12.47
C PHE A 266 -10.77 13.63 -12.74
N LEU A 267 -11.87 14.22 -13.22
CA LEU A 267 -11.93 15.67 -13.50
C LEU A 267 -11.67 16.50 -12.25
N ARG A 268 -12.23 16.11 -11.09
CA ARG A 268 -11.93 16.76 -9.80
C ARG A 268 -10.45 16.66 -9.42
N ALA A 269 -9.82 15.50 -9.65
CA ALA A 269 -8.39 15.31 -9.39
C ALA A 269 -7.52 16.16 -10.35
N PHE A 270 -7.94 16.27 -11.60
CA PHE A 270 -7.28 17.06 -12.62
C PHE A 270 -7.37 18.56 -12.31
N GLU A 271 -8.58 19.09 -12.05
CA GLU A 271 -8.83 20.50 -11.70
C GLU A 271 -8.09 20.94 -10.43
N SER A 272 -7.97 20.05 -9.43
CA SER A 272 -7.20 20.34 -8.21
C SER A 272 -5.68 20.27 -8.39
N GLY A 273 -5.21 19.85 -9.56
CA GLY A 273 -3.79 19.71 -9.88
C GLY A 273 -3.11 18.49 -9.24
N GLU A 274 -3.87 17.53 -8.70
CA GLU A 274 -3.32 16.24 -8.25
C GLU A 274 -2.88 15.38 -9.43
N VAL A 275 -3.59 15.46 -10.55
CA VAL A 275 -3.26 14.79 -11.81
C VAL A 275 -2.67 15.82 -12.76
N LYS A 276 -1.40 15.63 -13.13
CA LYS A 276 -0.69 16.48 -14.09
C LYS A 276 0.03 15.62 -15.12
N PRO A 277 -0.01 15.99 -16.41
CA PRO A 277 0.84 15.33 -17.39
C PRO A 277 2.30 15.62 -17.04
N LYS A 278 3.16 14.60 -17.10
CA LYS A 278 4.59 14.85 -16.95
C LYS A 278 5.06 15.57 -18.23
N ARG A 279 5.47 16.83 -18.12
CA ARG A 279 6.16 17.53 -19.20
C ARG A 279 7.43 16.73 -19.50
N THR A 280 7.43 15.96 -20.57
CA THR A 280 8.68 15.44 -21.15
C THR A 280 9.49 16.69 -21.51
N ALA A 281 10.64 16.86 -20.87
CA ALA A 281 11.61 17.86 -21.30
C ALA A 281 11.87 17.58 -22.77
N ALA A 282 11.58 18.55 -23.65
CA ALA A 282 11.92 18.47 -25.06
C ALA A 282 13.43 18.20 -25.11
N THR A 283 13.81 17.05 -25.66
CA THR A 283 15.21 16.80 -26.01
C THR A 283 15.59 17.91 -26.97
N PRO A 284 16.61 18.76 -26.69
CA PRO A 284 17.01 19.78 -27.65
C PRO A 284 17.40 19.06 -28.93
N ALA A 285 16.75 19.43 -30.04
CA ALA A 285 17.11 18.97 -31.36
C ALA A 285 18.62 19.15 -31.52
N ALA A 286 19.35 18.07 -31.75
CA ALA A 286 20.78 18.10 -32.04
C ALA A 286 20.95 19.07 -33.21
N ALA A 287 21.57 20.21 -32.94
CA ALA A 287 22.02 21.14 -33.98
C ALA A 287 23.01 20.40 -34.83
N VAL A 288 22.58 19.97 -36.03
CA VAL A 288 23.49 19.51 -37.08
C VAL A 288 24.31 20.72 -37.46
N ALA A 289 25.50 20.80 -36.89
CA ALA A 289 26.53 21.75 -37.35
C ALA A 289 26.97 21.33 -38.74
N THR A 290 26.42 21.98 -39.77
CA THR A 290 27.04 22.02 -41.09
C THR A 290 28.39 22.74 -40.95
N ARG A 291 29.47 21.99 -40.94
CA ARG A 291 30.81 22.53 -41.23
C ARG A 291 31.04 22.39 -42.74
N SER A 292 31.14 23.57 -43.37
CA SER A 292 31.68 23.80 -44.71
C SER A 292 33.17 23.41 -44.78
#